data_65bd870d75803f621b1cddaeb57bf500
#
_entry.id   65bd870d75803f621b1cddaeb57bf500
#
_cell.length_a   1.000
_cell.length_b   1.000
_cell.length_c   1.000
_cell.angle_alpha   90.00
_cell.angle_beta   90.00
_cell.angle_gamma   90.00
#
_symmetry.space_group_name_H-M   'P 1'
#
loop_
_entity.id
_entity.type
_entity.pdbx_description
1 polymer ?
#
loop_
_entity_poly.entity_id
_entity_poly.type
_entity_poly.pdbx_seq_one_letter_code
_entity_poly.pdbx_strand_id
1 'polypeptide(L)'
;MKYTIDTHTHTLVSGHAYNTIDEMAAYAAGIGVTHLAITDHAPKMPGSAGILYFSNMKIIPREKCGVRIYMGCEANIMDYDGNIDLKEYGLKGCDVVIASLHIPCIKPGSIEQNTNALIKAMDNPYVNIIGHPDDSRYPVNYEKLVKAAKEKHVLLELNNTSLVPVIKSLAATQGVDLSV
;
A
#
# COMPACT_ATOMS: atom_id res chain seq x y z
N MET A 1 -16.09 -12.62 -8.12
CA MET A 1 -16.14 -12.21 -6.71
C MET A 1 -16.40 -10.71 -6.72
N LYS A 2 -17.32 -10.18 -5.94
CA LYS A 2 -17.57 -8.74 -5.88
C LYS A 2 -16.78 -8.20 -4.68
N TYR A 3 -15.76 -7.40 -4.94
CA TYR A 3 -15.01 -6.74 -3.88
C TYR A 3 -15.83 -5.57 -3.34
N THR A 4 -15.89 -5.45 -2.03
CA THR A 4 -16.60 -4.36 -1.34
C THR A 4 -15.64 -3.40 -0.65
N ILE A 5 -14.35 -3.71 -0.65
CA ILE A 5 -13.26 -2.94 -0.05
C ILE A 5 -12.17 -2.77 -1.08
N ASP A 6 -11.64 -1.56 -1.21
CA ASP A 6 -10.45 -1.25 -1.99
C ASP A 6 -9.44 -0.55 -1.07
N THR A 7 -8.28 -1.15 -0.87
CA THR A 7 -7.29 -0.70 0.11
C THR A 7 -6.13 0.08 -0.50
N HIS A 8 -6.03 0.17 -1.84
CA HIS A 8 -4.90 0.81 -2.51
C HIS A 8 -5.37 1.64 -3.70
N THR A 9 -5.59 2.94 -3.47
CA THR A 9 -6.02 3.86 -4.52
C THR A 9 -5.30 5.21 -4.44
N HIS A 10 -5.20 5.87 -5.60
CA HIS A 10 -4.51 7.15 -5.76
C HIS A 10 -5.45 8.23 -6.29
N THR A 11 -5.24 9.45 -5.79
CA THR A 11 -5.89 10.66 -6.28
C THR A 11 -4.91 11.49 -7.12
N LEU A 12 -5.39 12.62 -7.61
CA LEU A 12 -4.57 13.62 -8.31
C LEU A 12 -3.34 14.08 -7.49
N VAL A 13 -3.35 13.85 -6.18
CA VAL A 13 -2.25 14.19 -5.25
C VAL A 13 -1.01 13.34 -5.50
N SER A 14 -1.16 12.13 -6.02
CA SER A 14 -0.04 11.23 -6.38
C SER A 14 0.68 11.64 -7.68
N GLY A 15 0.17 12.65 -8.43
CA GLY A 15 0.79 13.17 -9.64
C GLY A 15 0.66 12.30 -10.90
N HIS A 16 0.18 11.05 -10.77
CA HIS A 16 -0.06 10.14 -11.89
C HIS A 16 -1.50 9.59 -11.94
N ALA A 17 -2.36 10.00 -11.01
CA ALA A 17 -3.80 9.77 -11.03
C ALA A 17 -4.54 11.10 -11.23
N TYR A 18 -5.82 11.05 -11.61
CA TYR A 18 -6.50 12.23 -12.13
C TYR A 18 -7.85 12.50 -11.45
N ASN A 19 -8.26 11.66 -10.50
CA ASN A 19 -9.52 11.82 -9.79
C ASN A 19 -9.33 12.45 -8.41
N THR A 20 -10.35 13.18 -7.98
CA THR A 20 -10.50 13.66 -6.60
C THR A 20 -11.06 12.56 -5.70
N ILE A 21 -10.96 12.75 -4.37
CA ILE A 21 -11.59 11.84 -3.39
C ILE A 21 -13.10 11.75 -3.63
N ASP A 22 -13.77 12.87 -3.97
CA ASP A 22 -15.21 12.91 -4.17
C ASP A 22 -15.65 12.12 -5.42
N GLU A 23 -14.92 12.23 -6.52
CA GLU A 23 -15.16 11.46 -7.73
C GLU A 23 -14.96 9.96 -7.50
N MET A 24 -13.89 9.60 -6.79
CA MET A 24 -13.60 8.20 -6.44
C MET A 24 -14.67 7.60 -5.53
N ALA A 25 -15.09 8.34 -4.50
CA ALA A 25 -16.14 7.89 -3.59
C ALA A 25 -17.48 7.71 -4.32
N ALA A 26 -17.84 8.63 -5.22
CA ALA A 26 -19.07 8.54 -6.01
C ALA A 26 -19.04 7.32 -6.95
N TYR A 27 -17.90 7.08 -7.62
CA TYR A 27 -17.74 5.90 -8.48
C TYR A 27 -17.77 4.59 -7.68
N ALA A 28 -17.04 4.54 -6.56
CA ALA A 28 -17.00 3.39 -5.66
C ALA A 28 -18.42 2.99 -5.18
N ALA A 29 -19.23 3.98 -4.77
CA ALA A 29 -20.63 3.76 -4.41
C ALA A 29 -21.44 3.13 -5.56
N GLY A 30 -21.25 3.65 -6.77
CA GLY A 30 -21.94 3.18 -7.99
C GLY A 30 -21.65 1.71 -8.34
N ILE A 31 -20.46 1.22 -8.03
CA ILE A 31 -20.05 -0.18 -8.30
C ILE A 31 -20.21 -1.10 -7.06
N GLY A 32 -20.63 -0.55 -5.92
CA GLY A 32 -20.91 -1.30 -4.69
C GLY A 32 -19.69 -1.56 -3.81
N VAL A 33 -18.62 -0.77 -3.97
CA VAL A 33 -17.55 -0.66 -2.98
C VAL A 33 -18.05 0.16 -1.80
N THR A 34 -17.88 -0.35 -0.60
CA THR A 34 -18.38 0.26 0.66
C THR A 34 -17.28 0.88 1.51
N HIS A 35 -16.02 0.48 1.27
CA HIS A 35 -14.85 0.94 1.99
C HIS A 35 -13.74 1.25 0.98
N LEU A 36 -13.23 2.47 1.01
CA LEU A 36 -12.20 2.96 0.09
C LEU A 36 -11.06 3.58 0.88
N ALA A 37 -9.85 3.10 0.66
CA ALA A 37 -8.64 3.72 1.20
C ALA A 37 -8.00 4.61 0.13
N ILE A 38 -7.75 5.86 0.49
CA ILE A 38 -6.98 6.82 -0.29
C ILE A 38 -5.54 6.75 0.21
N THR A 39 -4.67 6.19 -0.61
CA THR A 39 -3.29 5.86 -0.25
C THR A 39 -2.31 6.51 -1.22
N ASP A 40 -2.40 7.83 -1.34
CA ASP A 40 -1.50 8.60 -2.19
C ASP A 40 -0.04 8.36 -1.84
N HIS A 41 0.84 8.43 -2.86
CA HIS A 41 2.27 8.24 -2.68
C HIS A 41 2.89 9.21 -1.69
N ALA A 42 3.75 8.71 -0.83
CA ALA A 42 4.54 9.48 0.11
C ALA A 42 5.59 10.38 -0.59
N PRO A 43 6.16 11.36 0.12
CA PRO A 43 6.82 12.54 -0.48
C PRO A 43 8.02 12.29 -1.39
N LYS A 44 8.65 11.11 -1.37
CA LYS A 44 9.81 10.83 -2.25
C LYS A 44 9.43 10.33 -3.64
N MET A 45 8.17 9.99 -3.86
CA MET A 45 7.68 9.73 -5.21
C MET A 45 7.61 11.05 -5.99
N PRO A 46 8.22 11.15 -7.17
CA PRO A 46 8.13 12.35 -8.00
C PRO A 46 6.68 12.72 -8.34
N GLY A 47 6.32 13.97 -8.10
CA GLY A 47 4.97 14.49 -8.35
C GLY A 47 3.99 14.34 -7.18
N SER A 48 4.36 13.63 -6.11
CA SER A 48 3.49 13.46 -4.94
C SER A 48 3.51 14.68 -4.01
N ALA A 49 2.54 14.70 -3.07
CA ALA A 49 2.44 15.76 -2.07
C ALA A 49 3.55 15.69 -1.01
N GLY A 50 3.83 16.85 -0.41
CA GLY A 50 4.74 16.95 0.74
C GLY A 50 4.10 16.48 2.05
N ILE A 51 4.92 16.43 3.11
CA ILE A 51 4.54 15.97 4.45
C ILE A 51 3.30 16.65 5.03
N LEU A 52 3.03 17.90 4.66
CA LEU A 52 1.87 18.65 5.16
C LEU A 52 0.55 18.01 4.77
N TYR A 53 0.45 17.41 3.58
CA TYR A 53 -0.73 16.67 3.13
C TYR A 53 -1.05 15.53 4.11
N PHE A 54 -0.06 14.68 4.40
CA PHE A 54 -0.23 13.51 5.27
C PHE A 54 -0.53 13.89 6.72
N SER A 55 0.06 14.96 7.23
CA SER A 55 -0.21 15.44 8.59
C SER A 55 -1.60 16.06 8.75
N ASN A 56 -2.23 16.49 7.64
CA ASN A 56 -3.53 17.19 7.64
C ASN A 56 -4.72 16.29 7.25
N MET A 57 -4.53 15.02 7.01
CA MET A 57 -5.59 14.08 6.56
C MET A 57 -6.79 13.98 7.52
N LYS A 58 -6.61 14.40 8.78
CA LYS A 58 -7.65 14.35 9.81
C LYS A 58 -8.89 15.18 9.47
N ILE A 59 -8.77 16.21 8.63
CA ILE A 59 -9.89 17.07 8.23
C ILE A 59 -10.80 16.43 7.18
N ILE A 60 -10.36 15.38 6.51
CA ILE A 60 -11.15 14.72 5.47
C ILE A 60 -12.29 13.94 6.11
N PRO A 61 -13.56 14.16 5.69
CA PRO A 61 -14.70 13.37 6.15
C PRO A 61 -14.49 11.87 5.90
N ARG A 62 -14.76 11.06 6.91
CA ARG A 62 -14.58 9.60 6.86
C ARG A 62 -15.76 8.86 6.21
N GLU A 63 -16.71 9.59 5.64
CA GLU A 63 -17.80 9.06 4.84
C GLU A 63 -18.14 10.03 3.71
N LYS A 64 -18.23 9.50 2.49
CA LYS A 64 -18.63 10.24 1.28
C LYS A 64 -19.46 9.33 0.38
N CYS A 65 -20.60 9.82 -0.09
CA CYS A 65 -21.48 9.05 -0.96
C CYS A 65 -21.91 7.68 -0.39
N GLY A 66 -21.97 7.54 0.95
CA GLY A 66 -22.25 6.26 1.61
C GLY A 66 -21.07 5.27 1.64
N VAL A 67 -19.88 5.71 1.20
CA VAL A 67 -18.64 4.93 1.25
C VAL A 67 -17.81 5.37 2.45
N ARG A 68 -17.33 4.41 3.22
CA ARG A 68 -16.35 4.66 4.28
C ARG A 68 -14.99 4.99 3.69
N ILE A 69 -14.42 6.13 4.04
CA ILE A 69 -13.13 6.61 3.55
C ILE A 69 -12.06 6.39 4.63
N TYR A 70 -10.99 5.69 4.26
CA TYR A 70 -9.77 5.59 5.03
C TYR A 70 -8.71 6.46 4.38
N MET A 71 -8.04 7.29 5.16
CA MET A 71 -6.94 8.11 4.66
C MET A 71 -5.61 7.48 5.06
N GLY A 72 -4.77 7.25 4.07
CA GLY A 72 -3.52 6.55 4.28
C GLY A 72 -2.40 7.04 3.37
N CYS A 73 -1.36 6.26 3.25
CA CYS A 73 -0.29 6.53 2.31
C CYS A 73 0.28 5.24 1.72
N GLU A 74 0.76 5.34 0.50
CA GLU A 74 1.71 4.38 -0.04
C GLU A 74 3.13 4.92 0.17
N ALA A 75 3.78 4.43 1.24
CA ALA A 75 5.13 4.81 1.61
C ALA A 75 6.16 4.14 0.71
N ASN A 76 7.17 4.90 0.29
CA ASN A 76 8.25 4.37 -0.53
C ASN A 76 9.34 3.76 0.35
N ILE A 77 9.72 2.51 0.08
CA ILE A 77 10.91 1.90 0.67
C ILE A 77 12.14 2.50 0.00
N MET A 78 13.05 3.05 0.80
CA MET A 78 14.17 3.88 0.34
C MET A 78 15.50 3.15 0.24
N ASP A 79 15.62 2.01 0.94
CA ASP A 79 16.84 1.21 0.99
C ASP A 79 16.53 -0.26 1.32
N TYR A 80 17.56 -1.11 1.26
CA TYR A 80 17.43 -2.53 1.56
C TYR A 80 17.36 -2.84 3.06
N ASP A 81 17.42 -1.80 3.90
CA ASP A 81 17.15 -1.90 5.34
C ASP A 81 15.69 -1.61 5.69
N GLY A 82 14.83 -1.40 4.66
CA GLY A 82 13.38 -1.25 4.82
C GLY A 82 12.94 0.10 5.37
N ASN A 83 13.82 1.11 5.35
CA ASN A 83 13.45 2.46 5.74
C ASN A 83 12.44 3.04 4.74
N ILE A 84 11.39 3.68 5.26
CA ILE A 84 10.37 4.35 4.45
C ILE A 84 10.49 5.86 4.52
N ASP A 85 10.01 6.54 3.49
CA ASP A 85 10.18 7.99 3.32
C ASP A 85 9.23 8.86 4.15
N LEU A 86 8.12 8.31 4.68
CA LEU A 86 7.22 9.03 5.56
C LEU A 86 7.58 8.74 7.02
N LYS A 87 7.91 9.80 7.77
CA LYS A 87 8.27 9.70 9.17
C LYS A 87 7.03 9.64 10.07
N GLU A 88 7.24 9.25 11.32
CA GLU A 88 6.21 9.04 12.35
C GLU A 88 5.17 10.16 12.41
N TYR A 89 5.58 11.43 12.27
CA TYR A 89 4.66 12.57 12.29
C TYR A 89 3.59 12.50 11.19
N GLY A 90 3.94 12.06 9.98
CA GLY A 90 2.98 11.85 8.90
C GLY A 90 2.21 10.53 9.07
N LEU A 91 2.89 9.47 9.50
CA LEU A 91 2.29 8.14 9.69
C LEU A 91 1.17 8.13 10.74
N LYS A 92 1.30 8.91 11.81
CA LYS A 92 0.25 9.06 12.85
C LYS A 92 -1.09 9.59 12.34
N GLY A 93 -1.09 10.22 11.17
CA GLY A 93 -2.31 10.72 10.52
C GLY A 93 -3.02 9.69 9.65
N CYS A 94 -2.35 8.59 9.33
CA CYS A 94 -2.84 7.56 8.42
C CYS A 94 -3.68 6.51 9.15
N ASP A 95 -4.80 6.13 8.55
CA ASP A 95 -5.61 4.98 8.97
C ASP A 95 -5.00 3.67 8.43
N VAL A 96 -4.32 3.74 7.27
CA VAL A 96 -3.64 2.60 6.63
C VAL A 96 -2.33 3.06 5.98
N VAL A 97 -1.29 2.26 6.11
CA VAL A 97 0.03 2.49 5.51
C VAL A 97 0.42 1.27 4.69
N ILE A 98 0.64 1.49 3.41
CA ILE A 98 1.20 0.53 2.48
C ILE A 98 2.69 0.84 2.32
N ALA A 99 3.56 -0.16 2.30
CA ALA A 99 4.97 0.00 1.99
C ALA A 99 5.31 -0.73 0.70
N SER A 100 5.90 0.00 -0.26
CA SER A 100 6.14 -0.50 -1.61
C SER A 100 7.54 -0.17 -2.14
N LEU A 101 8.03 -0.99 -3.07
CA LEU A 101 9.25 -0.73 -3.82
C LEU A 101 8.91 0.02 -5.12
N HIS A 102 9.53 1.19 -5.35
CA HIS A 102 9.30 2.02 -6.52
C HIS A 102 10.61 2.44 -7.20
N ILE A 103 10.69 2.31 -8.52
CA ILE A 103 11.89 2.65 -9.32
C ILE A 103 12.46 4.04 -9.03
N PRO A 104 11.63 5.12 -8.88
CA PRO A 104 12.17 6.45 -8.56
C PRO A 104 12.84 6.54 -7.18
N CYS A 105 12.52 5.64 -6.26
CA CYS A 105 12.92 5.71 -4.85
C CYS A 105 14.05 4.73 -4.51
N ILE A 106 14.04 3.53 -5.09
CA ILE A 106 15.06 2.51 -4.86
C ILE A 106 15.30 1.72 -6.15
N LYS A 107 16.55 1.45 -6.48
CA LYS A 107 16.90 0.58 -7.61
C LYS A 107 16.56 -0.88 -7.29
N PRO A 108 16.15 -1.69 -8.30
CA PRO A 108 16.03 -3.12 -8.11
C PRO A 108 17.37 -3.74 -7.68
N GLY A 109 17.32 -4.56 -6.64
CA GLY A 109 18.45 -5.33 -6.15
C GLY A 109 18.35 -6.81 -6.51
N SER A 110 19.18 -7.63 -5.86
CA SER A 110 19.03 -9.08 -5.92
C SER A 110 17.71 -9.53 -5.28
N ILE A 111 17.28 -10.76 -5.59
CA ILE A 111 16.09 -11.38 -4.94
C ILE A 111 16.20 -11.26 -3.42
N GLU A 112 17.37 -11.50 -2.86
CA GLU A 112 17.58 -11.42 -1.41
C GLU A 112 17.46 -9.99 -0.89
N GLN A 113 18.05 -9.01 -1.58
CA GLN A 113 17.98 -7.60 -1.19
C GLN A 113 16.53 -7.08 -1.23
N ASN A 114 15.81 -7.34 -2.33
CA ASN A 114 14.42 -6.92 -2.46
C ASN A 114 13.54 -7.57 -1.40
N THR A 115 13.71 -8.88 -1.16
CA THR A 115 12.96 -9.62 -0.13
C THR A 115 13.23 -9.04 1.26
N ASN A 116 14.50 -8.79 1.59
CA ASN A 116 14.88 -8.25 2.89
C ASN A 116 14.34 -6.82 3.09
N ALA A 117 14.35 -5.98 2.04
CA ALA A 117 13.77 -4.63 2.11
C ALA A 117 12.29 -4.67 2.51
N LEU A 118 11.50 -5.53 1.88
CA LEU A 118 10.08 -5.71 2.20
C LEU A 118 9.88 -6.26 3.62
N ILE A 119 10.65 -7.30 4.01
CA ILE A 119 10.54 -7.91 5.34
C ILE A 119 10.92 -6.92 6.45
N LYS A 120 11.97 -6.13 6.26
CA LYS A 120 12.39 -5.11 7.24
C LYS A 120 11.41 -3.94 7.30
N ALA A 121 10.79 -3.56 6.19
CA ALA A 121 9.73 -2.54 6.21
C ALA A 121 8.54 -2.95 7.09
N MET A 122 8.25 -4.25 7.19
CA MET A 122 7.21 -4.77 8.10
C MET A 122 7.56 -4.61 9.59
N ASP A 123 8.83 -4.29 9.96
CA ASP A 123 9.22 -4.00 11.34
C ASP A 123 8.76 -2.61 11.80
N ASN A 124 8.35 -1.76 10.86
CA ASN A 124 7.76 -0.47 11.18
C ASN A 124 6.31 -0.69 11.66
N PRO A 125 5.98 -0.28 12.92
CA PRO A 125 4.68 -0.57 13.52
C PRO A 125 3.49 0.13 12.84
N TYR A 126 3.74 1.06 11.94
CA TYR A 126 2.69 1.73 11.15
C TYR A 126 2.38 1.00 9.85
N VAL A 127 3.26 0.13 9.35
CA VAL A 127 3.05 -0.59 8.09
C VAL A 127 2.01 -1.69 8.28
N ASN A 128 0.92 -1.60 7.52
CA ASN A 128 -0.18 -2.55 7.56
C ASN A 128 -0.16 -3.51 6.37
N ILE A 129 0.31 -3.05 5.22
CA ILE A 129 0.25 -3.76 3.93
C ILE A 129 1.59 -3.63 3.21
N ILE A 130 2.05 -4.70 2.57
CA ILE A 130 3.09 -4.62 1.54
C ILE A 130 2.39 -4.55 0.18
N GLY A 131 2.62 -3.43 -0.54
CA GLY A 131 2.03 -3.16 -1.83
C GLY A 131 2.73 -3.92 -2.95
N HIS A 132 1.96 -4.36 -3.95
CA HIS A 132 2.38 -5.05 -5.19
C HIS A 132 3.70 -5.85 -5.07
N PRO A 133 3.81 -6.81 -4.12
CA PRO A 133 5.05 -7.57 -3.87
C PRO A 133 5.47 -8.46 -5.03
N ASP A 134 4.64 -8.56 -6.05
CA ASP A 134 4.81 -9.32 -7.27
C ASP A 134 5.23 -8.48 -8.49
N ASP A 135 5.66 -7.24 -8.26
CA ASP A 135 6.24 -6.40 -9.31
C ASP A 135 7.50 -7.07 -9.87
N SER A 136 7.42 -7.50 -11.14
CA SER A 136 8.50 -8.23 -11.81
C SER A 136 9.83 -7.47 -11.88
N ARG A 137 9.80 -6.15 -11.72
CA ARG A 137 11.01 -5.31 -11.63
C ARG A 137 11.81 -5.57 -10.34
N TYR A 138 11.14 -6.05 -9.29
CA TYR A 138 11.72 -6.36 -7.99
C TYR A 138 11.48 -7.83 -7.63
N PRO A 139 12.19 -8.76 -8.25
CA PRO A 139 12.00 -10.19 -7.96
C PRO A 139 12.28 -10.48 -6.49
N VAL A 140 11.41 -11.28 -5.86
CA VAL A 140 11.46 -11.62 -4.43
C VAL A 140 11.34 -13.13 -4.19
N ASN A 141 11.76 -13.57 -3.00
CA ASN A 141 11.47 -14.91 -2.51
C ASN A 141 10.09 -14.91 -1.82
N TYR A 142 9.07 -15.36 -2.52
CA TYR A 142 7.69 -15.37 -2.03
C TYR A 142 7.48 -16.21 -0.78
N GLU A 143 8.17 -17.36 -0.63
CA GLU A 143 8.03 -18.21 0.55
C GLU A 143 8.51 -17.49 1.81
N LYS A 144 9.68 -16.84 1.73
CA LYS A 144 10.21 -16.02 2.84
C LYS A 144 9.30 -14.85 3.16
N LEU A 145 8.78 -14.17 2.11
CA LEU A 145 7.93 -13.00 2.27
C LEU A 145 6.60 -13.35 2.94
N VAL A 146 5.91 -14.39 2.47
CA VAL A 146 4.62 -14.85 3.02
C VAL A 146 4.79 -15.29 4.48
N LYS A 147 5.87 -16.03 4.79
CA LYS A 147 6.16 -16.43 6.17
C LYS A 147 6.38 -15.23 7.09
N ALA A 148 7.18 -14.25 6.65
CA ALA A 148 7.44 -13.03 7.42
C ALA A 148 6.17 -12.19 7.62
N ALA A 149 5.34 -12.04 6.58
CA ALA A 149 4.07 -11.32 6.65
C ALA A 149 3.13 -11.93 7.71
N LYS A 150 3.04 -13.28 7.73
CA LYS A 150 2.28 -13.99 8.76
C LYS A 150 2.82 -13.72 10.18
N GLU A 151 4.14 -13.86 10.38
CA GLU A 151 4.77 -13.70 11.70
C GLU A 151 4.64 -12.26 12.22
N LYS A 152 4.62 -11.28 11.32
CA LYS A 152 4.56 -9.84 11.65
C LYS A 152 3.14 -9.26 11.59
N HIS A 153 2.14 -10.07 11.21
CA HIS A 153 0.74 -9.65 11.04
C HIS A 153 0.56 -8.48 10.06
N VAL A 154 1.34 -8.50 8.96
CA VAL A 154 1.25 -7.53 7.88
C VAL A 154 0.59 -8.20 6.67
N LEU A 155 -0.35 -7.50 6.02
CA LEU A 155 -1.04 -8.00 4.83
C LEU A 155 -0.12 -7.95 3.61
N LEU A 156 -0.36 -8.85 2.66
CA LEU A 156 0.23 -8.77 1.32
C LEU A 156 -0.85 -8.39 0.32
N GLU A 157 -0.59 -7.38 -0.50
CA GLU A 157 -1.51 -6.97 -1.55
C GLU A 157 -1.58 -8.03 -2.67
N LEU A 158 -2.79 -8.29 -3.14
CA LEU A 158 -3.06 -8.94 -4.42
C LEU A 158 -3.41 -7.85 -5.44
N ASN A 159 -2.41 -7.32 -6.10
CA ASN A 159 -2.61 -6.28 -7.09
C ASN A 159 -3.40 -6.80 -8.30
N ASN A 160 -4.33 -5.98 -8.82
CA ASN A 160 -5.23 -6.35 -9.90
C ASN A 160 -4.49 -6.61 -11.24
N THR A 161 -3.30 -6.04 -11.43
CA THR A 161 -2.49 -6.20 -12.64
C THR A 161 -1.63 -7.47 -12.64
N SER A 162 -1.40 -8.07 -11.47
CA SER A 162 -0.44 -9.17 -11.29
C SER A 162 -0.93 -10.21 -10.28
N LEU A 163 -2.13 -10.74 -10.50
CA LEU A 163 -2.69 -11.84 -9.70
C LEU A 163 -1.80 -13.09 -9.78
N VAL A 164 -0.67 -13.09 -9.06
CA VAL A 164 0.27 -14.21 -9.11
C VAL A 164 -0.32 -15.42 -8.37
N PRO A 165 -0.58 -16.54 -9.07
CA PRO A 165 -1.11 -17.76 -8.47
C PRO A 165 -0.27 -18.27 -7.29
N VAL A 166 1.03 -17.96 -7.30
CA VAL A 166 1.99 -18.39 -6.27
C VAL A 166 1.70 -17.73 -4.92
N ILE A 167 1.50 -16.40 -4.87
CA ILE A 167 1.17 -15.72 -3.61
C ILE A 167 -0.14 -16.22 -3.05
N LYS A 168 -1.17 -16.37 -3.91
CA LYS A 168 -2.47 -16.91 -3.48
C LYS A 168 -2.37 -18.32 -2.90
N SER A 169 -1.61 -19.18 -3.55
CA SER A 169 -1.42 -20.58 -3.10
C SER A 169 -0.65 -20.64 -1.78
N LEU A 170 0.44 -19.88 -1.66
CA LEU A 170 1.26 -19.84 -0.44
C LEU A 170 0.50 -19.21 0.72
N ALA A 171 -0.20 -18.11 0.50
CA ALA A 171 -1.00 -17.45 1.52
C ALA A 171 -2.11 -18.40 2.04
N ALA A 172 -2.83 -19.07 1.14
CA ALA A 172 -3.86 -20.03 1.52
C ALA A 172 -3.31 -21.21 2.33
N THR A 173 -2.15 -21.78 1.95
CA THR A 173 -1.54 -22.89 2.66
C THR A 173 -0.94 -22.51 4.01
N GLN A 174 -0.54 -21.25 4.19
CA GLN A 174 0.05 -20.76 5.42
C GLN A 174 -0.92 -19.96 6.30
N GLY A 175 -2.16 -19.73 5.85
CA GLY A 175 -3.17 -18.96 6.58
C GLY A 175 -2.77 -17.50 6.73
N VAL A 176 -2.36 -16.88 5.64
CA VAL A 176 -2.02 -15.45 5.56
C VAL A 176 -3.17 -14.68 4.95
N ASP A 177 -3.56 -13.58 5.58
CA ASP A 177 -4.55 -12.67 5.03
C ASP A 177 -3.96 -11.83 3.89
N LEU A 178 -4.76 -11.64 2.86
CA LEU A 178 -4.40 -10.87 1.68
C LEU A 178 -5.27 -9.61 1.61
N SER A 179 -4.65 -8.50 1.23
CA SER A 179 -5.30 -7.25 0.87
C SER A 179 -5.62 -7.24 -0.63
N VAL A 180 -6.75 -6.69 -1.03
CA VAL A 180 -7.17 -6.52 -2.45
C VAL A 180 -7.46 -5.06 -2.70
#